data_80d59f7444abcc27c176666152853779
#
_entry.id   80d59f7444abcc27c176666152853779
#
_cell.length_a   1.000
_cell.length_b   1.000
_cell.length_c   1.000
_cell.angle_alpha   90.00
_cell.angle_beta   90.00
_cell.angle_gamma   90.00
#
_symmetry.space_group_name_H-M   'P 1'
#
loop_
_entity.id
_entity.type
_entity.pdbx_description
1 polymer ?
#
loop_
_entity_poly.entity_id
_entity_poly.type
_entity_poly.pdbx_seq_one_letter_code
_entity_poly.pdbx_strand_id
1 'polypeptide(L)'
;DVYKRQRRDIQKDPEGTRFCYKFDISKFYESVNQDFVMYSVHRVFKDKKLIAMLDNFVRIIPQGISIGLRSSQGLGNLLLSVYLDHYLKDRYGVRHFYRYCDDGVVLGKSKAELWEIRDAVHEQLEQINLKIKANERVFPVDEGIDFLGYVIYPDHVLLRKRIKQKFARKMHEVKSKKRRRVLIASFYGMAKHADCIMLFNKLTGKEMKSFKDLNVAYKPEDGKKRFAGAVVSIRELVNLPIVVKDFEVGVKTSQGEDRCVVSIEHNGEPKKFFTNSEEMKNILQQVSEMPDGFPFETTIKTETFGKGRTKYIFT
;
A
#
# COMPACT_ATOMS: atom_id res chain seq x y z
N ASP A 1 -0.68 8.07 -8.50
CA ASP A 1 -0.64 6.65 -8.07
C ASP A 1 -0.40 5.62 -9.19
N VAL A 2 0.28 6.04 -10.28
CA VAL A 2 0.55 5.20 -11.47
C VAL A 2 1.38 3.95 -11.11
N TYR A 3 2.45 4.10 -10.31
CA TYR A 3 3.30 2.99 -9.88
C TYR A 3 2.56 1.93 -9.03
N LYS A 4 1.57 2.33 -8.22
CA LYS A 4 0.71 1.38 -7.47
C LYS A 4 -0.18 0.58 -8.41
N ARG A 5 -0.67 1.22 -9.46
CA ARG A 5 -1.44 0.56 -10.50
C ARG A 5 -0.58 -0.44 -11.27
N GLN A 6 0.66 -0.07 -11.65
CA GLN A 6 1.59 -0.99 -12.31
C GLN A 6 1.84 -2.25 -11.49
N ARG A 7 2.21 -2.11 -10.19
CA ARG A 7 2.43 -3.26 -9.30
C ARG A 7 1.18 -4.15 -9.20
N ARG A 8 0.02 -3.54 -8.98
CA ARG A 8 -1.23 -4.29 -8.89
C ARG A 8 -1.55 -5.06 -10.18
N ASP A 9 -1.30 -4.45 -11.33
CA ASP A 9 -1.59 -5.07 -12.61
C ASP A 9 -0.60 -6.20 -12.91
N ILE A 10 0.70 -6.07 -12.53
CA ILE A 10 1.68 -7.14 -12.59
C ILE A 10 1.26 -8.32 -11.70
N GLN A 11 0.78 -8.07 -10.49
CA GLN A 11 0.33 -9.11 -9.56
C GLN A 11 -0.95 -9.82 -10.03
N LYS A 12 -1.84 -9.11 -10.75
CA LYS A 12 -3.10 -9.66 -11.25
C LYS A 12 -2.95 -10.45 -12.54
N ASP A 13 -2.00 -10.07 -13.38
CA ASP A 13 -1.75 -10.69 -14.69
C ASP A 13 -0.24 -10.94 -14.89
N PRO A 14 0.38 -11.87 -14.13
CA PRO A 14 1.81 -12.14 -14.22
C PRO A 14 2.24 -12.60 -15.62
N GLU A 15 1.42 -13.41 -16.30
CA GLU A 15 1.72 -13.93 -17.64
C GLU A 15 1.62 -12.85 -18.70
N GLY A 16 0.63 -11.95 -18.62
CA GLY A 16 0.46 -10.85 -19.55
C GLY A 16 1.43 -9.68 -19.34
N THR A 17 2.22 -9.68 -18.24
CA THR A 17 3.10 -8.57 -17.84
C THR A 17 4.54 -9.00 -17.59
N ARG A 18 5.03 -10.03 -18.30
CA ARG A 18 6.40 -10.58 -18.11
C ARG A 18 7.52 -9.65 -18.54
N PHE A 19 7.25 -8.79 -19.53
CA PHE A 19 8.23 -7.87 -20.10
C PHE A 19 7.74 -6.44 -20.03
N CYS A 20 8.68 -5.50 -20.03
CA CYS A 20 8.46 -4.07 -19.99
C CYS A 20 9.13 -3.40 -21.18
N TYR A 21 8.40 -2.59 -21.92
CA TYR A 21 8.96 -1.57 -22.82
C TYR A 21 8.90 -0.23 -22.12
N LYS A 22 10.05 0.39 -21.94
CA LYS A 22 10.18 1.72 -21.35
C LYS A 22 10.78 2.70 -22.34
N PHE A 23 10.16 3.88 -22.47
CA PHE A 23 10.63 4.96 -23.33
C PHE A 23 10.45 6.33 -22.68
N ASP A 24 11.16 7.33 -23.20
CA ASP A 24 11.12 8.72 -22.78
C ASP A 24 11.22 9.58 -24.05
N ILE A 25 10.35 10.58 -24.18
CA ILE A 25 10.32 11.46 -25.35
C ILE A 25 11.45 12.49 -25.23
N SER A 26 12.24 12.62 -26.27
CA SER A 26 13.39 13.52 -26.28
C SER A 26 12.99 14.97 -26.28
N LYS A 27 13.49 15.75 -25.30
CA LYS A 27 13.24 17.21 -25.19
C LYS A 27 11.77 17.59 -25.39
N PHE A 28 10.86 16.83 -24.80
CA PHE A 28 9.41 16.90 -25.07
C PHE A 28 8.90 18.34 -25.16
N TYR A 29 9.04 19.13 -24.08
CA TYR A 29 8.50 20.49 -24.03
C TYR A 29 9.12 21.46 -25.05
N GLU A 30 10.40 21.27 -25.41
CA GLU A 30 11.11 22.06 -26.39
C GLU A 30 10.76 21.68 -27.83
N SER A 31 10.42 20.39 -28.06
CA SER A 31 10.20 19.81 -29.38
C SER A 31 8.75 19.80 -29.81
N VAL A 32 7.80 20.03 -28.87
CA VAL A 32 6.36 20.03 -29.19
C VAL A 32 6.04 21.10 -30.23
N ASN A 33 5.34 20.69 -31.28
CA ASN A 33 4.79 21.61 -32.27
C ASN A 33 3.49 22.24 -31.71
N GLN A 34 3.45 23.54 -31.64
CA GLN A 34 2.35 24.34 -31.09
C GLN A 34 1.03 24.14 -31.84
N ASP A 35 1.09 23.92 -33.16
CA ASP A 35 -0.13 23.73 -33.98
C ASP A 35 -0.81 22.38 -33.69
N PHE A 36 -0.03 21.32 -33.44
CA PHE A 36 -0.60 20.04 -32.98
C PHE A 36 -1.23 20.15 -31.59
N VAL A 37 -0.65 20.95 -30.68
CA VAL A 37 -1.26 21.23 -29.39
C VAL A 37 -2.60 21.95 -29.58
N MET A 38 -2.63 23.00 -30.40
CA MET A 38 -3.87 23.75 -30.67
C MET A 38 -4.90 22.90 -31.40
N TYR A 39 -4.49 22.05 -32.31
CA TYR A 39 -5.39 21.07 -32.92
C TYR A 39 -6.05 20.15 -31.86
N SER A 40 -5.25 19.67 -30.91
CA SER A 40 -5.76 18.85 -29.81
C SER A 40 -6.70 19.64 -28.89
N VAL A 41 -6.43 20.90 -28.64
CA VAL A 41 -7.29 21.82 -27.87
C VAL A 41 -8.64 21.99 -28.57
N HIS A 42 -8.66 22.25 -29.90
CA HIS A 42 -9.89 22.41 -30.69
C HIS A 42 -10.75 21.14 -30.76
N ARG A 43 -10.14 19.97 -30.65
CA ARG A 43 -10.90 18.70 -30.61
C ARG A 43 -11.71 18.55 -29.32
N VAL A 44 -11.22 19.07 -28.21
CA VAL A 44 -11.79 18.85 -26.88
C VAL A 44 -12.65 20.05 -26.44
N PHE A 45 -12.19 21.26 -26.69
CA PHE A 45 -12.85 22.49 -26.23
C PHE A 45 -13.64 23.16 -27.36
N LYS A 46 -14.78 23.78 -27.01
CA LYS A 46 -15.64 24.51 -27.96
C LYS A 46 -15.74 25.99 -27.63
N ASP A 47 -15.40 26.39 -26.40
CA ASP A 47 -15.42 27.80 -25.99
C ASP A 47 -14.31 28.60 -26.67
N LYS A 48 -14.71 29.54 -27.53
CA LYS A 48 -13.77 30.36 -28.31
C LYS A 48 -12.87 31.23 -27.43
N LYS A 49 -13.37 31.73 -26.28
CA LYS A 49 -12.57 32.58 -25.38
C LYS A 49 -11.51 31.74 -24.66
N LEU A 50 -11.88 30.56 -24.18
CA LEU A 50 -10.94 29.62 -23.58
C LEU A 50 -9.87 29.19 -24.59
N ILE A 51 -10.25 28.86 -25.82
CA ILE A 51 -9.30 28.46 -26.88
C ILE A 51 -8.31 29.61 -27.16
N ALA A 52 -8.78 30.85 -27.32
CA ALA A 52 -7.90 32.01 -27.54
C ALA A 52 -6.95 32.26 -26.35
N MET A 53 -7.40 32.05 -25.12
CA MET A 53 -6.55 32.13 -23.94
C MET A 53 -5.49 31.03 -23.93
N LEU A 54 -5.85 29.78 -24.26
CA LEU A 54 -4.92 28.66 -24.33
C LEU A 54 -3.90 28.84 -25.46
N ASP A 55 -4.29 29.41 -26.60
CA ASP A 55 -3.38 29.73 -27.71
C ASP A 55 -2.29 30.73 -27.27
N ASN A 56 -2.66 31.76 -26.52
CA ASN A 56 -1.68 32.69 -25.95
C ASN A 56 -0.69 32.00 -25.01
N PHE A 57 -1.12 31.02 -24.21
CA PHE A 57 -0.22 30.25 -23.35
C PHE A 57 0.68 29.30 -24.14
N VAL A 58 0.18 28.68 -25.19
CA VAL A 58 0.95 27.80 -26.06
C VAL A 58 2.03 28.59 -26.79
N ARG A 59 1.71 29.78 -27.32
CA ARG A 59 2.61 30.62 -28.15
C ARG A 59 3.41 31.64 -27.35
N ILE A 60 3.48 31.53 -26.02
CA ILE A 60 4.25 32.45 -25.17
C ILE A 60 5.76 32.41 -25.45
N ILE A 61 6.25 31.30 -26.02
CA ILE A 61 7.61 31.12 -26.50
C ILE A 61 7.61 30.80 -27.99
N PRO A 62 8.67 31.11 -28.73
CA PRO A 62 8.70 30.95 -30.19
C PRO A 62 8.55 29.49 -30.67
N GLN A 63 9.02 28.53 -29.89
CA GLN A 63 8.99 27.10 -30.22
C GLN A 63 8.77 26.26 -28.98
N GLY A 64 8.06 25.13 -29.10
CA GLY A 64 7.73 24.28 -27.99
C GLY A 64 6.66 24.88 -27.07
N ILE A 65 6.55 24.36 -25.86
CA ILE A 65 5.68 24.87 -24.78
C ILE A 65 6.51 25.12 -23.52
N SER A 66 6.19 26.20 -22.79
CA SER A 66 6.99 26.67 -21.66
C SER A 66 7.00 25.68 -20.50
N ILE A 67 8.17 25.24 -20.03
CA ILE A 67 8.32 24.35 -18.85
C ILE A 67 7.84 25.03 -17.57
N GLY A 68 7.86 26.36 -17.47
CA GLY A 68 7.51 27.12 -16.27
C GLY A 68 6.00 27.28 -16.03
N LEU A 69 5.17 27.05 -17.03
CA LEU A 69 3.72 27.20 -16.93
C LEU A 69 3.04 25.91 -16.48
N ARG A 70 2.15 26.03 -15.50
CA ARG A 70 1.36 24.90 -15.02
C ARG A 70 0.44 24.31 -16.09
N SER A 71 -0.05 25.14 -17.01
CA SER A 71 -0.87 24.74 -18.17
C SER A 71 -0.10 23.88 -19.16
N SER A 72 1.21 24.07 -19.32
CA SER A 72 2.02 23.32 -20.30
C SER A 72 2.00 21.81 -20.08
N GLN A 73 2.02 21.36 -18.82
CA GLN A 73 1.91 19.93 -18.51
C GLN A 73 0.55 19.37 -18.93
N GLY A 74 -0.53 20.13 -18.71
CA GLY A 74 -1.89 19.74 -19.15
C GLY A 74 -2.01 19.70 -20.66
N LEU A 75 -1.49 20.70 -21.36
CA LEU A 75 -1.49 20.79 -22.82
C LEU A 75 -0.65 19.69 -23.48
N GLY A 76 0.55 19.44 -22.94
CA GLY A 76 1.39 18.33 -23.40
C GLY A 76 0.73 16.95 -23.17
N ASN A 77 0.08 16.77 -22.03
CA ASN A 77 -0.70 15.55 -21.78
C ASN A 77 -1.89 15.40 -22.71
N LEU A 78 -2.59 16.51 -23.05
CA LEU A 78 -3.67 16.51 -24.01
C LEU A 78 -3.18 16.10 -25.41
N LEU A 79 -2.07 16.66 -25.87
CA LEU A 79 -1.44 16.29 -27.14
C LEU A 79 -1.16 14.79 -27.20
N LEU A 80 -0.45 14.26 -26.21
CA LEU A 80 -0.09 12.83 -26.16
C LEU A 80 -1.32 11.93 -25.96
N SER A 81 -2.36 12.41 -25.27
CA SER A 81 -3.62 11.68 -25.16
C SER A 81 -4.28 11.50 -26.52
N VAL A 82 -4.34 12.56 -27.33
CA VAL A 82 -4.97 12.54 -28.66
C VAL A 82 -4.20 11.67 -29.66
N TYR A 83 -2.88 11.78 -29.68
CA TYR A 83 -2.07 11.12 -30.71
C TYR A 83 -1.50 9.76 -30.28
N LEU A 84 -1.25 9.53 -29.00
CA LEU A 84 -0.59 8.32 -28.52
C LEU A 84 -1.50 7.45 -27.63
N ASP A 85 -2.07 8.02 -26.53
CA ASP A 85 -2.75 7.20 -25.54
C ASP A 85 -3.98 6.49 -26.11
N HIS A 86 -4.82 7.21 -26.85
CA HIS A 86 -6.01 6.64 -27.50
C HIS A 86 -5.65 5.66 -28.60
N TYR A 87 -4.60 5.92 -29.36
CA TYR A 87 -4.13 4.99 -30.37
C TYR A 87 -3.70 3.66 -29.75
N LEU A 88 -2.83 3.71 -28.74
CA LEU A 88 -2.33 2.50 -28.09
C LEU A 88 -3.44 1.70 -27.39
N LYS A 89 -4.34 2.38 -26.70
CA LYS A 89 -5.40 1.72 -25.91
C LYS A 89 -6.59 1.27 -26.77
N ASP A 90 -7.10 2.15 -27.59
CA ASP A 90 -8.39 1.96 -28.25
C ASP A 90 -8.25 1.28 -29.62
N ARG A 91 -7.14 1.54 -30.34
CA ARG A 91 -6.91 0.94 -31.66
C ARG A 91 -5.96 -0.25 -31.61
N TYR A 92 -4.84 -0.12 -30.88
CA TYR A 92 -3.84 -1.17 -30.79
C TYR A 92 -4.15 -2.21 -29.70
N GLY A 93 -5.04 -1.88 -28.76
CA GLY A 93 -5.52 -2.80 -27.71
C GLY A 93 -4.53 -3.03 -26.55
N VAL A 94 -3.59 -2.12 -26.33
CA VAL A 94 -2.59 -2.22 -25.24
C VAL A 94 -3.27 -2.09 -23.88
N ARG A 95 -3.30 -3.17 -23.10
CA ARG A 95 -3.97 -3.22 -21.80
C ARG A 95 -3.17 -2.50 -20.71
N HIS A 96 -1.86 -2.72 -20.66
CA HIS A 96 -0.97 -2.28 -19.58
C HIS A 96 -0.07 -1.16 -20.07
N PHE A 97 -0.65 0.01 -20.33
CA PHE A 97 0.08 1.22 -20.71
C PHE A 97 -0.04 2.28 -19.62
N TYR A 98 1.11 2.82 -19.22
CA TYR A 98 1.26 3.83 -18.18
C TYR A 98 2.15 4.95 -18.70
N ARG A 99 1.67 6.17 -18.60
CA ARG A 99 2.43 7.36 -18.99
C ARG A 99 2.36 8.43 -17.90
N TYR A 100 3.46 9.11 -17.71
CA TYR A 100 3.55 10.32 -16.89
C TYR A 100 4.35 11.36 -17.67
N CYS A 101 3.66 12.38 -18.19
CA CYS A 101 4.22 13.36 -19.15
C CYS A 101 4.86 12.64 -20.35
N ASP A 102 6.18 12.74 -20.46
CA ASP A 102 7.02 12.19 -21.52
C ASP A 102 7.54 10.78 -21.23
N ASP A 103 7.48 10.32 -19.99
CA ASP A 103 7.90 8.95 -19.59
C ASP A 103 6.76 7.94 -19.84
N GLY A 104 7.02 6.91 -20.66
CA GLY A 104 6.08 5.84 -20.98
C GLY A 104 6.58 4.45 -20.55
N VAL A 105 5.65 3.61 -20.11
CA VAL A 105 5.86 2.20 -19.77
C VAL A 105 4.73 1.37 -20.33
N VAL A 106 5.07 0.32 -21.07
CA VAL A 106 4.13 -0.71 -21.56
C VAL A 106 4.55 -2.06 -20.99
N LEU A 107 3.59 -2.84 -20.48
CA LEU A 107 3.86 -4.22 -20.08
C LEU A 107 3.21 -5.17 -21.07
N GLY A 108 3.86 -6.28 -21.37
CA GLY A 108 3.40 -7.27 -22.32
C GLY A 108 3.92 -8.67 -21.98
N LYS A 109 3.35 -9.67 -22.64
CA LYS A 109 3.66 -11.08 -22.43
C LYS A 109 4.98 -11.53 -23.07
N SER A 110 5.42 -10.84 -24.14
CA SER A 110 6.61 -11.21 -24.90
C SER A 110 7.39 -10.00 -25.37
N LYS A 111 8.69 -10.20 -25.65
CA LYS A 111 9.52 -9.15 -26.26
C LYS A 111 9.06 -8.81 -27.67
N ALA A 112 8.62 -9.80 -28.45
CA ALA A 112 8.16 -9.57 -29.82
C ALA A 112 6.95 -8.62 -29.86
N GLU A 113 5.93 -8.86 -29.04
CA GLU A 113 4.77 -7.96 -28.87
C GLU A 113 5.20 -6.53 -28.49
N LEU A 114 6.15 -6.39 -27.58
CA LEU A 114 6.61 -5.07 -27.14
C LEU A 114 7.46 -4.36 -28.19
N TRP A 115 8.16 -5.08 -29.08
CA TRP A 115 8.83 -4.47 -30.23
C TRP A 115 7.84 -3.96 -31.28
N GLU A 116 6.74 -4.68 -31.55
CA GLU A 116 5.66 -4.21 -32.41
C GLU A 116 5.01 -2.95 -31.84
N ILE A 117 4.72 -2.94 -30.52
CA ILE A 117 4.19 -1.76 -29.81
C ILE A 117 5.17 -0.59 -29.88
N ARG A 118 6.48 -0.84 -29.71
CA ARG A 118 7.53 0.18 -29.86
C ARG A 118 7.45 0.84 -31.25
N ASP A 119 7.38 0.05 -32.31
CA ASP A 119 7.32 0.56 -33.68
C ASP A 119 6.05 1.40 -33.89
N ALA A 120 4.91 0.97 -33.34
CA ALA A 120 3.67 1.74 -33.35
C ALA A 120 3.78 3.06 -32.56
N VAL A 121 4.51 3.07 -31.42
CA VAL A 121 4.76 4.30 -30.64
C VAL A 121 5.64 5.27 -31.46
N HIS A 122 6.68 4.77 -32.12
CA HIS A 122 7.53 5.59 -32.99
C HIS A 122 6.74 6.22 -34.12
N GLU A 123 5.93 5.41 -34.85
CA GLU A 123 5.09 5.89 -35.94
C GLU A 123 4.14 7.02 -35.50
N GLN A 124 3.48 6.86 -34.33
CA GLN A 124 2.56 7.87 -33.82
C GLN A 124 3.25 9.17 -33.39
N LEU A 125 4.43 9.06 -32.79
CA LEU A 125 5.20 10.24 -32.35
C LEU A 125 5.84 10.98 -33.54
N GLU A 126 6.26 10.27 -34.59
CA GLU A 126 6.79 10.87 -35.82
C GLU A 126 5.74 11.74 -36.54
N GLN A 127 4.45 11.36 -36.52
CA GLN A 127 3.36 12.17 -37.07
C GLN A 127 3.26 13.57 -36.47
N ILE A 128 3.71 13.74 -35.23
CA ILE A 128 3.72 15.02 -34.51
C ILE A 128 5.14 15.58 -34.30
N ASN A 129 6.12 15.08 -35.06
CA ASN A 129 7.52 15.48 -35.04
C ASN A 129 8.21 15.29 -33.69
N LEU A 130 7.79 14.33 -32.89
CA LEU A 130 8.43 13.96 -31.63
C LEU A 130 9.31 12.70 -31.82
N LYS A 131 10.39 12.62 -31.03
CA LYS A 131 11.34 11.51 -31.08
C LYS A 131 11.55 10.90 -29.71
N ILE A 132 11.75 9.60 -29.66
CA ILE A 132 12.11 8.86 -28.46
C ILE A 132 13.63 8.98 -28.22
N LYS A 133 14.04 9.01 -26.97
CA LYS A 133 15.46 8.96 -26.58
C LYS A 133 16.05 7.60 -26.91
N ALA A 134 17.31 7.58 -27.32
CA ALA A 134 18.04 6.36 -27.68
C ALA A 134 18.19 5.31 -26.55
N ASN A 135 17.88 5.67 -25.31
CA ASN A 135 17.93 4.78 -24.14
C ASN A 135 16.63 4.00 -23.88
N GLU A 136 15.70 3.97 -24.84
CA GLU A 136 14.55 3.08 -24.77
C GLU A 136 14.98 1.62 -24.73
N ARG A 137 14.20 0.78 -24.04
CA ARG A 137 14.55 -0.64 -23.92
C ARG A 137 13.36 -1.54 -23.64
N VAL A 138 13.47 -2.79 -24.10
CA VAL A 138 12.58 -3.89 -23.74
C VAL A 138 13.34 -4.87 -22.84
N PHE A 139 12.79 -5.16 -21.65
CA PHE A 139 13.47 -5.97 -20.63
C PHE A 139 12.46 -6.75 -19.79
N PRO A 140 12.87 -7.85 -19.10
CA PRO A 140 12.01 -8.57 -18.17
C PRO A 140 11.61 -7.70 -16.98
N VAL A 141 10.37 -7.84 -16.50
CA VAL A 141 9.86 -7.07 -15.35
C VAL A 141 10.63 -7.38 -14.07
N ASP A 142 11.21 -8.59 -13.96
CA ASP A 142 12.03 -9.02 -12.82
C ASP A 142 13.34 -8.21 -12.66
N GLU A 143 13.82 -7.52 -13.71
CA GLU A 143 14.93 -6.58 -13.60
C GLU A 143 14.58 -5.32 -12.80
N GLY A 144 13.28 -5.07 -12.58
CA GLY A 144 12.75 -3.88 -11.91
C GLY A 144 12.51 -2.71 -12.86
N ILE A 145 11.29 -2.19 -12.81
CA ILE A 145 10.86 -1.04 -13.64
C ILE A 145 11.17 0.25 -12.91
N ASP A 146 12.19 0.99 -13.38
CA ASP A 146 12.51 2.31 -12.84
C ASP A 146 11.55 3.37 -13.38
N PHE A 147 10.53 3.77 -12.57
CA PHE A 147 9.52 4.73 -12.95
C PHE A 147 9.16 5.66 -11.79
N LEU A 148 9.06 6.96 -12.06
CA LEU A 148 8.66 8.02 -11.11
C LEU A 148 9.44 8.03 -9.78
N GLY A 149 10.70 7.61 -9.81
CA GLY A 149 11.57 7.59 -8.61
C GLY A 149 11.49 6.30 -7.81
N TYR A 150 10.72 5.34 -8.27
CA TYR A 150 10.61 3.99 -7.72
C TYR A 150 11.21 2.97 -8.68
N VAL A 151 11.63 1.83 -8.14
CA VAL A 151 11.96 0.62 -8.90
C VAL A 151 10.91 -0.42 -8.49
N ILE A 152 10.08 -0.80 -9.45
CA ILE A 152 8.91 -1.66 -9.25
C ILE A 152 9.27 -3.07 -9.68
N TYR A 153 9.19 -4.00 -8.74
CA TYR A 153 9.33 -5.45 -8.94
C TYR A 153 7.96 -6.11 -8.78
N PRO A 154 7.78 -7.36 -9.21
CA PRO A 154 6.51 -8.09 -9.05
C PRO A 154 6.07 -8.20 -7.58
N ASP A 155 7.01 -8.44 -6.67
CA ASP A 155 6.78 -8.72 -5.25
C ASP A 155 6.98 -7.49 -4.35
N HIS A 156 7.83 -6.54 -4.73
CA HIS A 156 8.17 -5.38 -3.90
C HIS A 156 8.42 -4.09 -4.71
N VAL A 157 8.50 -2.95 -4.01
CA VAL A 157 8.80 -1.64 -4.60
C VAL A 157 9.93 -0.98 -3.81
N LEU A 158 10.97 -0.54 -4.48
CA LEU A 158 12.08 0.18 -3.86
C LEU A 158 12.10 1.65 -4.32
N LEU A 159 12.64 2.52 -3.48
CA LEU A 159 13.05 3.85 -3.93
C LEU A 159 14.32 3.76 -4.78
N ARG A 160 14.37 4.57 -5.85
CA ARG A 160 15.55 4.71 -6.70
C ARG A 160 16.82 5.00 -5.87
N LYS A 161 17.91 4.29 -6.14
CA LYS A 161 19.19 4.38 -5.39
C LYS A 161 19.64 5.84 -5.20
N ARG A 162 19.58 6.67 -6.24
CA ARG A 162 19.94 8.09 -6.19
C ARG A 162 19.14 8.89 -5.17
N ILE A 163 17.86 8.61 -4.99
CA ILE A 163 16.99 9.29 -4.00
C ILE A 163 17.44 8.93 -2.59
N LYS A 164 17.68 7.64 -2.33
CA LYS A 164 18.16 7.14 -1.03
C LYS A 164 19.49 7.75 -0.66
N GLN A 165 20.45 7.74 -1.58
CA GLN A 165 21.78 8.31 -1.38
C GLN A 165 21.75 9.84 -1.16
N LYS A 166 20.95 10.57 -1.95
CA LYS A 166 20.78 12.03 -1.77
C LYS A 166 20.19 12.38 -0.41
N PHE A 167 19.23 11.59 0.06
CA PHE A 167 18.66 11.78 1.40
C PHE A 167 19.69 11.48 2.49
N ALA A 168 20.38 10.34 2.42
CA ALA A 168 21.41 9.96 3.39
C ALA A 168 22.50 11.04 3.53
N ARG A 169 23.02 11.55 2.40
CA ARG A 169 24.01 12.63 2.39
C ARG A 169 23.47 13.90 3.06
N LYS A 170 22.27 14.35 2.68
CA LYS A 170 21.64 15.54 3.28
C LYS A 170 21.40 15.37 4.78
N MET A 171 21.05 14.17 5.24
CA MET A 171 20.84 13.89 6.66
C MET A 171 22.13 13.95 7.47
N HIS A 172 23.27 13.59 6.86
CA HIS A 172 24.58 13.71 7.48
C HIS A 172 25.05 15.18 7.58
N GLU A 173 24.79 15.97 6.52
CA GLU A 173 25.24 17.37 6.42
C GLU A 173 24.39 18.35 7.24
N VAL A 174 23.11 18.05 7.49
CA VAL A 174 22.16 18.98 8.09
C VAL A 174 22.36 19.15 9.60
N LYS A 175 22.72 20.37 10.03
CA LYS A 175 22.88 20.75 11.45
C LYS A 175 21.59 21.27 12.09
N SER A 176 20.75 21.96 11.32
CA SER A 176 19.51 22.58 11.81
C SER A 176 18.42 21.54 12.10
N LYS A 177 17.93 21.50 13.34
CA LYS A 177 16.79 20.62 13.74
C LYS A 177 15.53 20.88 12.92
N LYS A 178 15.21 22.14 12.61
CA LYS A 178 14.04 22.51 11.76
C LYS A 178 14.19 21.93 10.35
N ARG A 179 15.36 22.13 9.71
CA ARG A 179 15.63 21.63 8.35
C ARG A 179 15.66 20.10 8.31
N ARG A 180 16.21 19.45 9.37
CA ARG A 180 16.20 17.99 9.52
C ARG A 180 14.78 17.42 9.52
N ARG A 181 13.83 18.04 10.27
CA ARG A 181 12.42 17.63 10.28
C ARG A 181 11.79 17.74 8.90
N VAL A 182 12.03 18.82 8.17
CA VAL A 182 11.51 19.01 6.80
C VAL A 182 12.05 17.96 5.84
N LEU A 183 13.36 17.62 5.90
CA LEU A 183 13.96 16.57 5.09
C LEU A 183 13.34 15.20 5.38
N ILE A 184 13.15 14.86 6.66
CA ILE A 184 12.52 13.62 7.09
C ILE A 184 11.09 13.54 6.57
N ALA A 185 10.28 14.58 6.74
CA ALA A 185 8.90 14.61 6.28
C ALA A 185 8.79 14.47 4.75
N SER A 186 9.64 15.17 4.00
CA SER A 186 9.71 15.07 2.54
C SER A 186 10.09 13.66 2.06
N PHE A 187 11.11 13.06 2.68
CA PHE A 187 11.52 11.70 2.32
C PHE A 187 10.48 10.65 2.71
N TYR A 188 9.84 10.81 3.87
CA TYR A 188 8.76 9.93 4.32
C TYR A 188 7.59 9.90 3.34
N GLY A 189 7.25 11.06 2.75
CA GLY A 189 6.21 11.15 1.72
C GLY A 189 6.42 10.19 0.53
N MET A 190 7.69 9.92 0.19
CA MET A 190 8.07 8.92 -0.83
C MET A 190 8.25 7.52 -0.23
N ALA A 191 8.94 7.43 0.91
CA ALA A 191 9.32 6.16 1.55
C ALA A 191 8.12 5.31 1.99
N LYS A 192 7.02 5.94 2.41
CA LYS A 192 5.79 5.25 2.82
C LYS A 192 5.11 4.44 1.69
N HIS A 193 5.55 4.61 0.46
CA HIS A 193 5.02 3.93 -0.71
C HIS A 193 5.99 2.89 -1.29
N ALA A 194 7.10 2.62 -0.60
CA ALA A 194 8.12 1.67 -0.99
C ALA A 194 8.54 0.80 0.20
N ASP A 195 9.07 -0.37 -0.09
CA ASP A 195 9.55 -1.31 0.93
C ASP A 195 10.92 -0.88 1.45
N CYS A 196 10.98 0.30 2.08
CA CYS A 196 12.22 0.90 2.58
C CYS A 196 12.12 1.44 4.02
N ILE A 197 11.18 0.92 4.82
CA ILE A 197 10.95 1.39 6.18
C ILE A 197 12.17 1.17 7.09
N MET A 198 12.85 0.03 6.96
CA MET A 198 14.06 -0.24 7.72
C MET A 198 15.18 0.75 7.42
N LEU A 199 15.37 1.09 6.13
CA LEU A 199 16.32 2.10 5.70
C LEU A 199 15.94 3.49 6.23
N PHE A 200 14.65 3.83 6.17
CA PHE A 200 14.14 5.09 6.72
C PHE A 200 14.45 5.23 8.20
N ASN A 201 14.17 4.19 8.99
CA ASN A 201 14.43 4.17 10.43
C ASN A 201 15.93 4.33 10.71
N LYS A 202 16.77 3.56 10.01
CA LYS A 202 18.24 3.66 10.15
C LYS A 202 18.77 5.07 9.84
N LEU A 203 18.28 5.72 8.79
CA LEU A 203 18.76 7.05 8.37
C LEU A 203 18.22 8.19 9.23
N THR A 204 17.06 8.03 9.85
CA THR A 204 16.42 9.08 10.65
C THR A 204 16.73 8.96 12.15
N GLY A 205 17.27 7.82 12.60
CA GLY A 205 17.44 7.49 14.00
C GLY A 205 16.10 7.32 14.72
N LYS A 206 15.03 7.09 14.01
CA LYS A 206 13.73 6.72 14.57
C LYS A 206 13.66 5.21 14.61
N GLU A 207 13.93 4.63 15.76
CA GLU A 207 13.40 3.30 16.05
C GLU A 207 11.88 3.42 16.04
N MET A 208 11.23 2.91 15.02
CA MET A 208 9.78 2.69 15.09
C MET A 208 9.60 1.53 16.05
N LYS A 209 9.05 1.83 17.22
CA LYS A 209 8.54 0.81 18.11
C LYS A 209 7.52 0.00 17.34
N SER A 210 7.62 -1.32 17.35
CA SER A 210 6.55 -2.16 16.85
C SER A 210 5.29 -1.90 17.70
N PHE A 211 4.11 -2.24 17.21
CA PHE A 211 2.90 -2.11 18.03
C PHE A 211 3.03 -2.89 19.35
N LYS A 212 3.77 -4.02 19.33
CA LYS A 212 4.12 -4.79 20.54
C LYS A 212 4.98 -3.99 21.51
N ASP A 213 5.92 -3.17 21.02
CA ASP A 213 6.82 -2.36 21.87
C ASP A 213 6.11 -1.15 22.49
N LEU A 214 4.92 -0.79 22.01
CA LEU A 214 4.13 0.31 22.55
C LEU A 214 3.35 -0.08 23.81
N ASN A 215 3.20 -1.38 24.10
CA ASN A 215 2.38 -1.91 25.21
C ASN A 215 0.99 -1.25 25.29
N VAL A 216 0.41 -0.86 24.14
CA VAL A 216 -0.90 -0.22 24.08
C VAL A 216 -1.93 -1.30 23.79
N ALA A 217 -2.79 -1.55 24.77
CA ALA A 217 -3.98 -2.38 24.60
C ALA A 217 -5.23 -1.48 24.41
N TYR A 218 -6.17 -1.94 23.60
CA TYR A 218 -7.48 -1.30 23.53
C TYR A 218 -8.13 -1.31 24.91
N LYS A 219 -8.45 -0.14 25.43
CA LYS A 219 -9.23 0.02 26.67
C LYS A 219 -10.65 0.43 26.25
N PRO A 220 -11.64 -0.46 26.36
CA PRO A 220 -13.04 -0.11 26.12
C PRO A 220 -13.48 1.02 27.06
N GLU A 221 -14.34 1.92 26.59
CA GLU A 221 -14.89 3.02 27.41
C GLU A 221 -15.71 2.51 28.61
N ASP A 222 -16.28 1.29 28.49
CA ASP A 222 -17.02 0.59 29.55
C ASP A 222 -16.11 -0.09 30.60
N GLY A 223 -14.79 0.04 30.46
CA GLY A 223 -13.78 -0.55 31.35
C GLY A 223 -13.68 -2.08 31.29
N LYS A 224 -14.47 -2.76 30.43
CA LYS A 224 -14.53 -4.23 30.34
C LYS A 224 -13.46 -4.79 29.39
N LYS A 225 -12.85 -5.89 29.78
CA LYS A 225 -11.89 -6.63 28.95
C LYS A 225 -12.61 -7.32 27.78
N ARG A 226 -12.01 -7.26 26.60
CA ARG A 226 -12.52 -7.95 25.39
C ARG A 226 -11.45 -8.89 24.89
N PHE A 227 -11.73 -10.19 24.99
CA PHE A 227 -10.78 -11.21 24.63
C PHE A 227 -10.92 -11.63 23.16
N ALA A 228 -9.78 -11.82 22.51
CA ALA A 228 -9.68 -12.37 21.15
C ALA A 228 -9.95 -13.89 21.17
N GLY A 229 -10.11 -14.47 19.98
CA GLY A 229 -10.28 -15.91 19.79
C GLY A 229 -11.73 -16.37 19.69
N ALA A 230 -11.88 -17.57 19.12
CA ALA A 230 -13.19 -18.21 18.95
C ALA A 230 -13.83 -18.57 20.29
N VAL A 231 -15.17 -18.51 20.33
CA VAL A 231 -15.93 -18.98 21.49
C VAL A 231 -16.05 -20.50 21.39
N VAL A 232 -15.60 -21.21 22.42
CA VAL A 232 -15.75 -22.67 22.53
C VAL A 232 -16.68 -23.04 23.68
N SER A 233 -17.37 -24.14 23.55
CA SER A 233 -18.20 -24.67 24.65
C SER A 233 -17.28 -25.24 25.75
N ILE A 234 -17.61 -24.94 27.03
CA ILE A 234 -16.86 -25.52 28.16
C ILE A 234 -16.88 -27.06 28.13
N ARG A 235 -17.89 -27.66 27.51
CA ARG A 235 -18.04 -29.13 27.37
C ARG A 235 -16.94 -29.70 26.46
N GLU A 236 -16.51 -28.95 25.46
CA GLU A 236 -15.46 -29.35 24.52
C GLU A 236 -14.05 -29.27 25.12
N LEU A 237 -13.91 -28.59 26.25
CA LEU A 237 -12.64 -28.39 26.96
C LEU A 237 -12.47 -29.39 28.12
N VAL A 238 -13.44 -30.25 28.40
CA VAL A 238 -13.38 -31.22 29.51
C VAL A 238 -12.26 -32.22 29.24
N ASN A 239 -11.39 -32.42 30.24
CA ASN A 239 -10.20 -33.28 30.23
C ASN A 239 -9.13 -32.89 29.19
N LEU A 240 -9.18 -31.67 28.66
CA LEU A 240 -8.15 -31.15 27.78
C LEU A 240 -7.27 -30.16 28.52
N PRO A 241 -5.95 -30.14 28.29
CA PRO A 241 -5.06 -29.14 28.88
C PRO A 241 -5.32 -27.79 28.23
N ILE A 242 -5.48 -26.75 29.04
CA ILE A 242 -5.66 -25.37 28.65
C ILE A 242 -4.76 -24.44 29.46
N VAL A 243 -4.38 -23.33 28.85
CA VAL A 243 -3.69 -22.24 29.55
C VAL A 243 -4.67 -21.10 29.74
N VAL A 244 -5.02 -20.79 30.97
CA VAL A 244 -5.89 -19.66 31.31
C VAL A 244 -5.04 -18.39 31.31
N LYS A 245 -5.42 -17.41 30.49
CA LYS A 245 -4.67 -16.15 30.29
C LYS A 245 -5.24 -14.99 31.11
N ASP A 246 -6.55 -14.88 31.20
CA ASP A 246 -7.24 -13.77 31.88
C ASP A 246 -8.76 -14.03 31.91
N PHE A 247 -9.50 -13.24 32.67
CA PHE A 247 -10.96 -13.35 32.74
C PHE A 247 -11.63 -12.00 32.95
N GLU A 248 -12.96 -11.96 32.70
CA GLU A 248 -13.84 -10.82 32.96
C GLU A 248 -15.19 -11.31 33.48
N VAL A 249 -15.68 -10.71 34.57
CA VAL A 249 -17.01 -10.99 35.17
C VAL A 249 -18.03 -9.94 34.78
N GLY A 250 -19.30 -10.20 34.99
CA GLY A 250 -20.37 -9.23 34.72
C GLY A 250 -20.61 -8.98 33.21
N VAL A 251 -20.32 -9.97 32.37
CA VAL A 251 -20.46 -9.84 30.90
C VAL A 251 -21.91 -10.16 30.52
N LYS A 252 -22.59 -9.20 29.86
CA LYS A 252 -23.94 -9.39 29.32
C LYS A 252 -23.85 -10.15 27.98
N THR A 253 -24.60 -11.25 27.90
CA THR A 253 -24.70 -12.07 26.67
C THR A 253 -26.16 -12.39 26.39
N SER A 254 -26.46 -12.96 25.23
CA SER A 254 -27.79 -13.48 24.90
C SER A 254 -28.31 -14.58 25.86
N GLN A 255 -27.41 -15.19 26.65
CA GLN A 255 -27.69 -16.28 27.58
C GLN A 255 -27.63 -15.87 29.07
N GLY A 256 -27.55 -14.57 29.39
CA GLY A 256 -27.50 -14.06 30.75
C GLY A 256 -26.73 -12.74 30.88
N GLU A 257 -26.99 -12.01 31.98
CA GLU A 257 -26.47 -10.65 32.20
C GLU A 257 -25.19 -10.62 33.07
N ASP A 258 -24.89 -11.67 33.80
CA ASP A 258 -23.73 -11.75 34.73
C ASP A 258 -22.91 -12.98 34.48
N ARG A 259 -22.37 -13.11 33.26
CA ARG A 259 -21.52 -14.22 32.89
C ARG A 259 -20.06 -13.88 33.08
N CYS A 260 -19.26 -14.88 33.39
CA CYS A 260 -17.81 -14.79 33.34
C CYS A 260 -17.33 -15.28 31.98
N VAL A 261 -16.51 -14.47 31.28
CA VAL A 261 -15.75 -14.89 30.10
C VAL A 261 -14.32 -15.17 30.49
N VAL A 262 -13.78 -16.32 30.09
CA VAL A 262 -12.42 -16.77 30.39
C VAL A 262 -11.64 -16.86 29.09
N SER A 263 -10.52 -16.16 29.01
CA SER A 263 -9.56 -16.22 27.90
C SER A 263 -8.59 -17.35 28.12
N ILE A 264 -8.46 -18.22 27.15
CA ILE A 264 -7.58 -19.39 27.18
C ILE A 264 -6.73 -19.51 25.94
N GLU A 265 -5.66 -20.29 26.05
CA GLU A 265 -4.95 -20.84 24.91
C GLU A 265 -5.11 -22.38 24.92
N HIS A 266 -5.48 -22.94 23.79
CA HIS A 266 -5.59 -24.38 23.60
C HIS A 266 -4.99 -24.75 22.24
N ASN A 267 -4.03 -25.68 22.23
CA ASN A 267 -3.25 -26.08 21.06
C ASN A 267 -2.54 -24.90 20.35
N GLY A 268 -2.03 -23.92 21.13
CA GLY A 268 -1.37 -22.73 20.58
C GLY A 268 -2.31 -21.67 19.98
N GLU A 269 -3.64 -21.89 20.02
CA GLU A 269 -4.63 -20.95 19.52
C GLU A 269 -5.35 -20.22 20.64
N PRO A 270 -5.57 -18.89 20.54
CA PRO A 270 -6.38 -18.14 21.50
C PRO A 270 -7.86 -18.50 21.33
N LYS A 271 -8.49 -18.89 22.43
CA LYS A 271 -9.92 -19.23 22.53
C LYS A 271 -10.53 -18.59 23.77
N LYS A 272 -11.85 -18.62 23.89
CA LYS A 272 -12.57 -18.15 25.09
C LYS A 272 -13.82 -18.98 25.32
N PHE A 273 -14.19 -19.13 26.60
CA PHE A 273 -15.45 -19.74 26.96
C PHE A 273 -16.19 -18.89 27.98
N PHE A 274 -17.50 -19.14 28.11
CA PHE A 274 -18.35 -18.46 29.10
C PHE A 274 -18.79 -19.44 30.14
N THR A 275 -18.75 -18.99 31.41
CA THR A 275 -19.23 -19.79 32.54
C THR A 275 -20.10 -18.95 33.48
N ASN A 276 -21.04 -19.61 34.14
CA ASN A 276 -21.85 -19.07 35.25
C ASN A 276 -21.47 -19.75 36.57
N SER A 277 -20.45 -20.63 36.59
CA SER A 277 -20.01 -21.32 37.80
C SER A 277 -19.45 -20.33 38.81
N GLU A 278 -20.08 -20.17 39.93
CA GLU A 278 -19.59 -19.32 41.03
C GLU A 278 -18.25 -19.83 41.59
N GLU A 279 -18.04 -21.13 41.59
CA GLU A 279 -16.80 -21.74 42.02
C GLU A 279 -15.63 -21.36 41.10
N MET A 280 -15.82 -21.42 39.75
CA MET A 280 -14.81 -21.01 38.79
C MET A 280 -14.53 -19.49 38.87
N LYS A 281 -15.59 -18.68 39.04
CA LYS A 281 -15.42 -17.22 39.22
C LYS A 281 -14.60 -16.91 40.46
N ASN A 282 -14.88 -17.55 41.57
CA ASN A 282 -14.16 -17.35 42.84
C ASN A 282 -12.70 -17.78 42.75
N ILE A 283 -12.39 -18.93 42.11
CA ILE A 283 -11.04 -19.38 41.87
C ILE A 283 -10.27 -18.35 41.02
N LEU A 284 -10.86 -17.88 39.92
CA LEU A 284 -10.23 -16.91 39.03
C LEU A 284 -9.97 -15.57 39.73
N GLN A 285 -10.87 -15.13 40.61
CA GLN A 285 -10.68 -13.94 41.44
C GLN A 285 -9.51 -14.10 42.41
N GLN A 286 -9.42 -15.24 43.14
CA GLN A 286 -8.31 -15.52 44.03
C GLN A 286 -6.97 -15.57 43.27
N VAL A 287 -6.94 -16.21 42.08
CA VAL A 287 -5.74 -16.24 41.24
C VAL A 287 -5.34 -14.84 40.79
N SER A 288 -6.30 -13.96 40.52
CA SER A 288 -6.01 -12.58 40.10
C SER A 288 -5.37 -11.70 41.18
N GLU A 289 -5.53 -12.09 42.45
CA GLU A 289 -4.90 -11.40 43.61
C GLU A 289 -3.49 -11.89 43.87
N MET A 290 -3.04 -12.97 43.23
CA MET A 290 -1.69 -13.51 43.39
C MET A 290 -0.72 -12.76 42.47
N PRO A 291 0.51 -12.41 42.97
CA PRO A 291 1.59 -12.02 42.06
C PRO A 291 1.85 -13.14 41.06
N ASP A 292 1.85 -12.83 39.76
CA ASP A 292 2.06 -13.81 38.70
C ASP A 292 0.99 -14.92 38.61
N GLY A 293 -0.25 -14.66 39.04
CA GLY A 293 -1.33 -15.63 39.00
C GLY A 293 -1.77 -16.05 37.59
N PHE A 294 -1.61 -15.17 36.60
CA PHE A 294 -1.86 -15.46 35.18
C PHE A 294 -0.59 -15.29 34.36
N PRO A 295 -0.38 -16.12 33.29
CA PRO A 295 -1.20 -17.29 32.89
C PRO A 295 -0.90 -18.54 33.73
N PHE A 296 -1.87 -19.46 33.85
CA PHE A 296 -1.67 -20.76 34.47
C PHE A 296 -2.25 -21.91 33.63
N GLU A 297 -1.65 -23.11 33.75
CA GLU A 297 -2.12 -24.32 33.11
C GLU A 297 -3.12 -25.08 34.00
N THR A 298 -4.15 -25.62 33.38
CA THR A 298 -5.16 -26.43 34.11
C THR A 298 -5.90 -27.35 33.15
N THR A 299 -6.70 -28.26 33.73
CA THR A 299 -7.73 -29.03 33.01
C THR A 299 -9.09 -28.74 33.60
N ILE A 300 -10.15 -28.82 32.79
CA ILE A 300 -11.53 -28.71 33.27
C ILE A 300 -12.07 -30.11 33.46
N LYS A 301 -12.55 -30.42 34.66
CA LYS A 301 -13.26 -31.66 34.93
C LYS A 301 -14.71 -31.42 35.26
N THR A 302 -15.50 -32.47 35.19
CA THR A 302 -16.91 -32.46 35.57
C THR A 302 -17.11 -33.20 36.87
N GLU A 303 -17.86 -32.62 37.79
CA GLU A 303 -18.33 -33.28 39.01
C GLU A 303 -19.84 -33.29 39.03
N THR A 304 -20.43 -34.41 39.47
CA THR A 304 -21.87 -34.53 39.65
C THR A 304 -22.23 -34.19 41.09
N PHE A 305 -23.23 -33.33 41.30
CA PHE A 305 -23.72 -32.95 42.63
C PHE A 305 -25.24 -32.93 42.68
N GLY A 306 -25.77 -33.16 43.88
CA GLY A 306 -27.21 -33.18 44.13
C GLY A 306 -27.95 -34.19 43.26
N LYS A 307 -29.15 -33.83 42.73
CA LYS A 307 -30.00 -34.73 41.90
C LYS A 307 -29.49 -34.79 40.44
N GLY A 308 -28.21 -35.22 40.22
CA GLY A 308 -27.63 -35.44 38.87
C GLY A 308 -27.23 -34.18 38.12
N ARG A 309 -27.01 -33.06 38.78
CA ARG A 309 -26.49 -31.82 38.16
C ARG A 309 -24.99 -31.90 38.00
N THR A 310 -24.49 -31.46 36.86
CA THR A 310 -23.05 -31.42 36.54
C THR A 310 -22.49 -30.01 36.77
N LYS A 311 -21.40 -29.89 37.49
CA LYS A 311 -20.58 -28.68 37.58
C LYS A 311 -19.23 -28.88 36.90
N TYR A 312 -18.64 -27.77 36.45
CA TYR A 312 -17.32 -27.73 35.85
C TYR A 312 -16.36 -27.11 36.85
N ILE A 313 -15.19 -27.74 37.04
CA ILE A 313 -14.15 -27.28 37.97
C ILE A 313 -12.78 -27.26 37.28
N PHE A 314 -11.91 -26.37 37.73
CA PHE A 314 -10.47 -26.41 37.41
C PHE A 314 -9.77 -27.44 38.29
N THR A 315 -8.81 -28.19 37.67
CA THR A 315 -8.01 -29.21 38.38
C THR A 315 -6.55 -29.17 37.96
#